data_c3183d94b7b56e3bfc3317ca3aee1eae
#
_entry.id   c3183d94b7b56e3bfc3317ca3aee1eae
#
_cell.length_a   1.000
_cell.length_b   1.000
_cell.length_c   1.000
_cell.angle_alpha   90.00
_cell.angle_beta   90.00
_cell.angle_gamma   90.00
#
_symmetry.space_group_name_H-M   'P 1'
#
loop_
_entity.id
_entity.type
_entity.pdbx_description
1 polymer ?
#
loop_
_entity_poly.entity_id
_entity_poly.type
_entity_poly.pdbx_seq_one_letter_code
_entity_poly.pdbx_strand_id
1 'polypeptide(L)'
;VMLEGIVVRASPARPMVMEAAFKCKWCGTISHITQSGPFLTAPTACSAPECRRKNAFDFVPEESTFIDSQDVRIQERPEDLPPGQLPRWLDIKLLERDLVDMARPGDHVSVVGITRAFAPTIPKVGRLRSFRLNLDTNYIDVESKEPEKVLITPEEEKQIRELSRDPEIHSKILRSLAPSVYG
;
A
#
# COMPACT_ATOMS: atom_id res chain seq x y z
N VAL A 1 -11.53 -12.40 -0.69
CA VAL A 1 -12.46 -11.32 -0.37
C VAL A 1 -12.23 -10.21 -1.37
N MET A 2 -13.31 -9.56 -1.82
CA MET A 2 -13.26 -8.33 -2.63
C MET A 2 -13.72 -7.17 -1.74
N LEU A 3 -12.99 -6.07 -1.78
CA LEU A 3 -13.26 -4.87 -1.00
C LEU A 3 -13.10 -3.64 -1.88
N GLU A 4 -13.96 -2.67 -1.67
CA GLU A 4 -13.91 -1.36 -2.35
C GLU A 4 -13.65 -0.27 -1.31
N GLY A 5 -12.93 0.76 -1.71
CA GLY A 5 -12.62 1.87 -0.81
C GLY A 5 -11.77 2.95 -1.44
N ILE A 6 -11.37 3.90 -0.62
CA ILE A 6 -10.50 5.01 -1.00
C ILE A 6 -9.13 4.80 -0.36
N VAL A 7 -8.08 5.01 -1.13
CA VAL A 7 -6.71 4.98 -0.60
C VAL A 7 -6.47 6.22 0.25
N VAL A 8 -6.19 6.01 1.53
CA VAL A 8 -5.89 7.11 2.47
C VAL A 8 -4.39 7.32 2.62
N ARG A 9 -3.63 6.23 2.56
CA ARG A 9 -2.18 6.25 2.74
C ARG A 9 -1.53 5.16 1.91
N ALA A 10 -0.41 5.49 1.28
CA ALA A 10 0.50 4.54 0.65
C ALA A 10 1.91 4.74 1.21
N SER A 11 2.60 3.66 1.55
CA SER A 11 4.02 3.71 1.89
C SER A 11 4.86 3.75 0.60
N PRO A 12 6.12 4.16 0.66
CA PRO A 12 7.03 3.89 -0.46
C PRO A 12 7.21 2.38 -0.64
N ALA A 13 7.47 1.95 -1.88
CA ALA A 13 7.85 0.58 -2.20
C ALA A 13 9.16 0.22 -1.49
N ARG A 14 9.24 -1.00 -0.95
CA ARG A 14 10.41 -1.51 -0.23
C ARG A 14 10.70 -2.94 -0.64
N PRO A 15 11.96 -3.31 -0.85
CA PRO A 15 12.31 -4.70 -1.09
C PRO A 15 12.01 -5.55 0.15
N MET A 16 11.35 -6.68 -0.07
CA MET A 16 11.03 -7.68 0.94
C MET A 16 11.65 -9.02 0.53
N VAL A 17 12.28 -9.69 1.48
CA VAL A 17 12.90 -10.99 1.22
C VAL A 17 11.81 -12.06 1.13
N MET A 18 11.76 -12.78 0.01
CA MET A 18 10.90 -13.96 -0.17
C MET A 18 11.65 -15.24 0.12
N GLU A 19 12.86 -15.35 -0.39
CA GLU A 19 13.74 -16.47 -0.10
C GLU A 19 15.08 -15.94 0.40
N ALA A 20 15.43 -16.29 1.62
CA ALA A 20 16.64 -15.84 2.28
C ALA A 20 17.74 -16.87 2.16
N ALA A 21 18.90 -16.47 1.68
CA ALA A 21 20.10 -17.28 1.68
C ALA A 21 20.89 -17.10 2.97
N PHE A 22 21.24 -18.20 3.62
CA PHE A 22 22.03 -18.23 4.85
C PHE A 22 23.29 -19.06 4.67
N LYS A 23 24.43 -18.47 5.00
CA LYS A 23 25.72 -19.13 4.94
C LYS A 23 26.11 -19.64 6.34
N CYS A 24 26.42 -20.93 6.42
CA CYS A 24 26.91 -21.51 7.66
C CYS A 24 28.32 -20.98 7.99
N LYS A 25 28.53 -20.47 9.20
CA LYS A 25 29.82 -19.93 9.65
C LYS A 25 30.95 -20.97 9.74
N TRP A 26 30.60 -22.26 9.80
CA TRP A 26 31.56 -23.32 10.02
C TRP A 26 31.99 -24.03 8.72
N CYS A 27 31.03 -24.44 7.91
CA CYS A 27 31.31 -25.19 6.69
C CYS A 27 31.14 -24.37 5.40
N GLY A 28 30.62 -23.14 5.50
CA GLY A 28 30.40 -22.26 4.36
C GLY A 28 29.22 -22.63 3.46
N THR A 29 28.49 -23.72 3.77
CA THR A 29 27.32 -24.14 2.97
C THR A 29 26.24 -23.10 3.04
N ILE A 30 25.65 -22.79 1.87
CA ILE A 30 24.52 -21.87 1.74
C ILE A 30 23.22 -22.66 1.72
N SER A 31 22.24 -22.17 2.46
CA SER A 31 20.90 -22.76 2.55
C SER A 31 19.87 -21.68 2.25
N HIS A 32 18.96 -21.96 1.31
CA HIS A 32 17.85 -21.07 0.95
C HIS A 32 16.62 -21.44 1.75
N ILE A 33 15.99 -20.44 2.35
CA ILE A 33 14.77 -20.63 3.16
C ILE A 33 13.72 -19.63 2.76
N THR A 34 12.57 -20.15 2.35
CA THR A 34 11.38 -19.34 2.06
C THR A 34 10.89 -18.64 3.34
N GLN A 35 10.69 -17.36 3.26
CA GLN A 35 10.23 -16.52 4.35
C GLN A 35 8.72 -16.36 4.30
N SER A 36 8.02 -16.70 5.38
CA SER A 36 6.56 -16.65 5.44
C SER A 36 5.98 -15.77 6.55
N GLY A 37 6.84 -15.09 7.29
CA GLY A 37 6.44 -14.27 8.44
C GLY A 37 6.93 -12.82 8.36
N PRO A 38 6.58 -11.99 9.34
CA PRO A 38 7.03 -10.61 9.42
C PRO A 38 8.51 -10.47 9.83
N PHE A 39 9.14 -11.55 10.26
CA PHE A 39 10.53 -11.56 10.72
C PHE A 39 11.37 -12.51 9.86
N LEU A 40 12.61 -12.10 9.62
CA LEU A 40 13.60 -12.94 8.95
C LEU A 40 13.90 -14.17 9.81
N THR A 41 13.65 -15.36 9.28
CA THR A 41 13.81 -16.63 9.97
C THR A 41 15.02 -17.38 9.43
N ALA A 42 16.00 -17.58 10.29
CA ALA A 42 17.19 -18.37 9.96
C ALA A 42 16.93 -19.90 10.12
N PRO A 43 17.73 -20.75 9.44
CA PRO A 43 17.63 -22.18 9.62
C PRO A 43 17.99 -22.59 11.06
N THR A 44 17.36 -23.64 11.57
CA THR A 44 17.65 -24.16 12.90
C THR A 44 18.92 -24.99 12.94
N ALA A 45 19.29 -25.61 11.81
CA ALA A 45 20.50 -26.43 11.68
C ALA A 45 21.05 -26.34 10.25
N CYS A 46 22.34 -26.56 10.11
CA CYS A 46 23.01 -26.60 8.80
C CYS A 46 22.49 -27.79 7.97
N SER A 47 22.24 -27.53 6.68
CA SER A 47 21.77 -28.53 5.72
C SER A 47 22.86 -29.54 5.34
N ALA A 48 24.13 -29.22 5.55
CA ALA A 48 25.24 -30.13 5.26
C ALA A 48 25.24 -31.32 6.24
N PRO A 49 25.20 -32.57 5.73
CA PRO A 49 25.06 -33.78 6.56
C PRO A 49 26.23 -33.98 7.55
N GLU A 50 27.39 -33.50 7.21
CA GLU A 50 28.60 -33.61 8.06
C GLU A 50 28.72 -32.49 9.12
N CYS A 51 28.02 -31.36 8.91
CA CYS A 51 28.15 -30.21 9.80
C CYS A 51 27.08 -30.19 10.89
N ARG A 52 25.80 -30.22 10.52
CA ARG A 52 24.60 -30.22 11.38
C ARG A 52 24.63 -29.21 12.55
N ARG A 53 25.50 -28.19 12.51
CA ARG A 53 25.62 -27.18 13.58
C ARG A 53 24.39 -26.26 13.58
N LYS A 54 24.00 -25.80 14.78
CA LYS A 54 22.82 -24.96 15.01
C LYS A 54 23.24 -23.52 15.25
N ASN A 55 22.35 -22.59 14.90
CA ASN A 55 22.41 -21.15 15.27
C ASN A 55 23.70 -20.41 14.86
N ALA A 56 24.35 -20.82 13.77
CA ALA A 56 25.59 -20.22 13.30
C ALA A 56 25.51 -19.87 11.82
N PHE A 57 24.64 -18.92 11.49
CA PHE A 57 24.36 -18.53 10.12
C PHE A 57 24.49 -17.02 9.94
N ASP A 58 25.05 -16.62 8.81
CA ASP A 58 25.05 -15.24 8.32
C ASP A 58 24.08 -15.12 7.16
N PHE A 59 23.29 -14.07 7.17
CA PHE A 59 22.40 -13.73 6.05
C PHE A 59 23.22 -13.19 4.89
N VAL A 60 22.96 -13.71 3.67
CA VAL A 60 23.64 -13.34 2.43
C VAL A 60 22.64 -12.66 1.49
N PRO A 61 22.56 -11.32 1.49
CA PRO A 61 21.61 -10.59 0.64
C PRO A 61 21.81 -10.86 -0.85
N GLU A 62 23.05 -11.00 -1.31
CA GLU A 62 23.41 -11.14 -2.72
C GLU A 62 22.86 -12.43 -3.35
N GLU A 63 22.63 -13.45 -2.54
CA GLU A 63 22.09 -14.74 -2.96
C GLU A 63 20.62 -14.92 -2.55
N SER A 64 20.00 -13.88 -2.02
CA SER A 64 18.61 -13.89 -1.57
C SER A 64 17.69 -13.31 -2.64
N THR A 65 16.45 -13.82 -2.70
CA THR A 65 15.44 -13.33 -3.63
C THR A 65 14.55 -12.30 -2.94
N PHE A 66 14.45 -11.14 -3.58
CA PHE A 66 13.62 -10.03 -3.10
C PHE A 66 12.46 -9.78 -4.05
N ILE A 67 11.35 -9.30 -3.49
CA ILE A 67 10.23 -8.73 -4.24
C ILE A 67 9.94 -7.34 -3.71
N ASP A 68 9.32 -6.51 -4.54
CA ASP A 68 8.82 -5.22 -4.09
C ASP A 68 7.56 -5.41 -3.26
N SER A 69 7.46 -4.67 -2.17
CA SER A 69 6.31 -4.65 -1.28
C SER A 69 5.91 -3.23 -0.90
N GLN A 70 4.62 -2.99 -0.81
CA GLN A 70 4.06 -1.70 -0.42
C GLN A 70 2.89 -1.92 0.54
N ASP A 71 2.85 -1.15 1.62
CA ASP A 71 1.72 -1.13 2.54
C ASP A 71 0.81 0.05 2.19
N VAL A 72 -0.46 -0.24 1.94
CA VAL A 72 -1.48 0.74 1.59
C VAL A 72 -2.63 0.65 2.57
N ARG A 73 -3.20 1.78 2.95
CA ARG A 73 -4.40 1.84 3.79
C ARG A 73 -5.57 2.30 2.97
N ILE A 74 -6.60 1.47 2.95
CA ILE A 74 -7.89 1.80 2.34
C ILE A 74 -8.93 2.07 3.42
N GLN A 75 -9.88 2.94 3.11
CA GLN A 75 -11.00 3.33 3.96
C GLN A 75 -12.31 3.13 3.21
N GLU A 76 -13.38 2.78 3.94
CA GLU A 76 -14.73 2.72 3.39
C GLU A 76 -15.12 4.06 2.77
N ARG A 77 -15.86 4.01 1.67
CA ARG A 77 -16.34 5.23 1.00
C ARG A 77 -17.34 5.94 1.91
N PRO A 78 -17.18 7.25 2.15
CA PRO A 78 -18.11 8.01 2.98
C PRO A 78 -19.57 8.01 2.44
N GLU A 79 -19.70 7.86 1.12
CA GLU A 79 -20.99 7.85 0.42
C GLU A 79 -21.80 6.58 0.71
N ASP A 80 -21.13 5.47 1.02
CA ASP A 80 -21.76 4.18 1.30
C ASP A 80 -22.14 4.03 2.80
N LEU A 81 -21.77 5.00 3.62
CA LEU A 81 -21.96 4.93 5.07
C LEU A 81 -23.26 5.60 5.50
N PRO A 82 -24.01 5.00 6.43
CA PRO A 82 -25.14 5.67 7.08
C PRO A 82 -24.70 6.94 7.80
N PRO A 83 -25.55 7.96 7.88
CA PRO A 83 -25.24 9.20 8.59
C PRO A 83 -24.82 8.96 10.04
N GLY A 84 -23.67 9.54 10.44
CA GLY A 84 -23.12 9.43 11.80
C GLY A 84 -22.23 8.21 12.06
N GLN A 85 -22.00 7.35 11.09
CA GLN A 85 -21.05 6.26 11.19
C GLN A 85 -19.63 6.71 10.81
N LEU A 86 -18.64 6.31 11.62
CA LEU A 86 -17.24 6.55 11.28
C LEU A 86 -16.75 5.51 10.28
N PRO A 87 -16.07 5.93 9.21
CA PRO A 87 -15.52 5.01 8.22
C PRO A 87 -14.46 4.12 8.84
N ARG A 88 -14.50 2.84 8.50
CA ARG A 88 -13.49 1.85 8.88
C ARG A 88 -12.35 1.86 7.87
N TRP A 89 -11.21 1.38 8.30
CA TRP A 89 -10.04 1.27 7.46
C TRP A 89 -9.40 -0.11 7.58
N LEU A 90 -8.73 -0.52 6.52
CA LEU A 90 -8.00 -1.77 6.44
C LEU A 90 -6.62 -1.51 5.85
N ASP A 91 -5.60 -2.13 6.43
CA ASP A 91 -4.27 -2.15 5.86
C ASP A 91 -4.20 -3.31 4.84
N ILE A 92 -3.76 -3.00 3.63
CA ILE A 92 -3.54 -3.96 2.56
C ILE A 92 -2.07 -4.03 2.22
N LYS A 93 -1.61 -5.18 1.78
CA LYS A 93 -0.24 -5.41 1.36
C LYS A 93 -0.21 -5.73 -0.13
N LEU A 94 0.49 -4.90 -0.87
CA LEU A 94 0.77 -5.08 -2.28
C LEU A 94 2.13 -5.75 -2.39
N LEU A 95 2.17 -6.88 -3.05
CA LEU A 95 3.39 -7.66 -3.30
C LEU A 95 3.57 -7.79 -4.80
N GLU A 96 4.83 -7.82 -5.24
CA GLU A 96 5.21 -7.90 -6.63
C GLU A 96 5.08 -6.57 -7.40
N ARG A 97 5.88 -6.47 -8.44
CA ARG A 97 6.08 -5.26 -9.24
C ARG A 97 4.80 -4.75 -9.90
N ASP A 98 3.92 -5.69 -10.26
CA ASP A 98 2.69 -5.37 -11.01
C ASP A 98 1.60 -4.74 -10.12
N LEU A 99 1.71 -4.86 -8.81
CA LEU A 99 0.73 -4.33 -7.86
C LEU A 99 1.23 -3.07 -7.14
N VAL A 100 2.57 -2.94 -7.03
CA VAL A 100 3.19 -1.83 -6.31
C VAL A 100 3.09 -0.53 -7.12
N ASP A 101 2.86 0.59 -6.43
CA ASP A 101 2.70 1.95 -7.00
C ASP A 101 1.52 2.13 -7.98
N MET A 102 0.60 1.16 -8.05
CA MET A 102 -0.61 1.27 -8.87
C MET A 102 -1.61 2.28 -8.31
N ALA A 103 -1.72 2.40 -6.99
CA ALA A 103 -2.71 3.24 -6.33
C ALA A 103 -2.06 4.39 -5.53
N ARG A 104 -2.65 5.55 -5.63
CA ARG A 104 -2.22 6.78 -4.95
C ARG A 104 -3.23 7.20 -3.88
N PRO A 105 -2.81 7.93 -2.83
CA PRO A 105 -3.76 8.52 -1.89
C PRO A 105 -4.81 9.38 -2.61
N GLY A 106 -6.07 9.11 -2.33
CA GLY A 106 -7.23 9.73 -2.98
C GLY A 106 -7.89 8.88 -4.07
N ASP A 107 -7.22 7.83 -4.57
CA ASP A 107 -7.80 6.96 -5.59
C ASP A 107 -8.88 6.04 -5.00
N HIS A 108 -9.93 5.82 -5.78
CA HIS A 108 -10.91 4.77 -5.53
C HIS A 108 -10.38 3.45 -6.06
N VAL A 109 -10.41 2.42 -5.22
CA VAL A 109 -9.84 1.12 -5.56
C VAL A 109 -10.79 -0.02 -5.24
N SER A 110 -10.79 -1.03 -6.11
CA SER A 110 -11.36 -2.33 -5.86
C SER A 110 -10.24 -3.34 -5.68
N VAL A 111 -10.19 -4.00 -4.52
CA VAL A 111 -9.09 -4.88 -4.14
C VAL A 111 -9.60 -6.29 -3.91
N VAL A 112 -8.92 -7.28 -4.49
CA VAL A 112 -9.18 -8.69 -4.26
C VAL A 112 -7.98 -9.33 -3.57
N GLY A 113 -8.22 -10.05 -2.47
CA GLY A 113 -7.13 -10.67 -1.73
C GLY A 113 -7.57 -11.64 -0.64
N ILE A 114 -6.59 -12.11 0.11
CA ILE A 114 -6.76 -13.04 1.22
C ILE A 114 -6.58 -12.30 2.53
N THR A 115 -7.62 -12.29 3.36
CA THR A 115 -7.57 -11.67 4.69
C THR A 115 -6.73 -12.52 5.63
N ARG A 116 -5.75 -11.90 6.28
CA ARG A 116 -4.95 -12.54 7.33
C ARG A 116 -5.10 -11.80 8.65
N ALA A 117 -5.19 -12.57 9.72
CA ALA A 117 -5.19 -12.05 11.07
C ALA A 117 -3.84 -12.34 11.73
N PHE A 118 -3.20 -11.32 12.28
CA PHE A 118 -1.96 -11.49 13.02
C PHE A 118 -2.05 -10.81 14.39
N ALA A 119 -1.45 -11.46 15.39
CA ALA A 119 -1.33 -10.90 16.73
C ALA A 119 -0.02 -10.11 16.82
N PRO A 120 -0.04 -8.79 17.07
CA PRO A 120 1.16 -8.02 17.30
C PRO A 120 1.95 -8.58 18.48
N THR A 121 3.26 -8.69 18.32
CA THR A 121 4.17 -9.12 19.38
C THR A 121 4.89 -7.91 19.96
N ILE A 122 4.79 -7.72 21.27
CA ILE A 122 5.55 -6.68 21.97
C ILE A 122 6.82 -7.33 22.52
N PRO A 123 8.01 -6.79 22.19
CA PRO A 123 9.27 -7.30 22.74
C PRO A 123 9.21 -7.38 24.26
N LYS A 124 9.67 -8.49 24.83
CA LYS A 124 9.71 -8.81 26.26
C LYS A 124 8.35 -9.02 26.96
N VAL A 125 7.22 -8.68 26.34
CA VAL A 125 5.89 -8.82 26.95
C VAL A 125 5.13 -10.02 26.37
N GLY A 126 5.31 -10.30 25.06
CA GLY A 126 4.65 -11.42 24.41
C GLY A 126 3.66 -10.98 23.33
N ARG A 127 2.79 -11.90 22.92
CA ARG A 127 1.77 -11.65 21.89
C ARG A 127 0.52 -11.03 22.50
N LEU A 128 -0.02 -10.00 21.84
CA LEU A 128 -1.28 -9.42 22.21
C LEU A 128 -2.44 -10.39 21.91
N ARG A 129 -3.50 -10.32 22.71
CA ARG A 129 -4.75 -11.08 22.50
C ARG A 129 -5.63 -10.46 21.40
N SER A 130 -5.38 -9.19 21.05
CA SER A 130 -6.06 -8.49 19.97
C SER A 130 -5.36 -8.78 18.64
N PHE A 131 -6.15 -9.15 17.63
CA PHE A 131 -5.66 -9.40 16.28
C PHE A 131 -5.85 -8.18 15.40
N ARG A 132 -4.89 -7.92 14.54
CA ARG A 132 -5.03 -6.99 13.43
C ARG A 132 -5.31 -7.76 12.16
N LEU A 133 -6.20 -7.22 11.35
CA LEU A 133 -6.47 -7.75 10.02
C LEU A 133 -5.58 -7.04 9.01
N ASN A 134 -5.10 -7.79 8.07
CA ASN A 134 -4.41 -7.31 6.87
C ASN A 134 -4.95 -8.08 5.67
N LEU A 135 -4.92 -7.48 4.50
CA LEU A 135 -5.29 -8.12 3.24
C LEU A 135 -4.03 -8.29 2.38
N ASP A 136 -3.66 -9.54 2.13
CA ASP A 136 -2.66 -9.87 1.11
C ASP A 136 -3.36 -9.79 -0.25
N THR A 137 -2.99 -8.79 -1.04
CA THR A 137 -3.67 -8.43 -2.28
C THR A 137 -3.18 -9.29 -3.44
N ASN A 138 -4.13 -9.87 -4.17
CA ASN A 138 -3.87 -10.62 -5.40
C ASN A 138 -4.15 -9.77 -6.64
N TYR A 139 -5.07 -8.81 -6.53
CA TYR A 139 -5.46 -7.93 -7.63
C TYR A 139 -5.94 -6.59 -7.08
N ILE A 140 -5.59 -5.52 -7.75
CA ILE A 140 -6.06 -4.17 -7.48
C ILE A 140 -6.52 -3.54 -8.79
N ASP A 141 -7.72 -3.02 -8.79
CA ASP A 141 -8.26 -2.18 -9.84
C ASP A 141 -8.39 -0.75 -9.31
N VAL A 142 -7.82 0.18 -10.03
CA VAL A 142 -7.87 1.59 -9.66
C VAL A 142 -8.91 2.25 -10.54
N GLU A 143 -10.04 2.58 -9.95
CA GLU A 143 -10.99 3.49 -10.57
C GLU A 143 -10.33 4.87 -10.59
N SER A 144 -9.38 5.07 -11.51
CA SER A 144 -8.89 6.41 -11.74
C SER A 144 -10.10 7.22 -12.19
N LYS A 145 -10.47 8.22 -11.39
CA LYS A 145 -11.12 9.37 -12.00
C LYS A 145 -10.09 9.90 -12.99
N GLU A 146 -10.15 9.39 -14.24
CA GLU A 146 -9.63 10.21 -15.32
C GLU A 146 -10.18 11.59 -15.02
N PRO A 147 -9.32 12.62 -14.86
CA PRO A 147 -9.83 13.98 -14.73
C PRO A 147 -10.83 14.08 -15.87
N GLU A 148 -12.13 14.17 -15.51
CA GLU A 148 -13.21 14.22 -16.50
C GLU A 148 -12.63 15.07 -17.60
N LYS A 149 -12.43 14.50 -18.80
CA LYS A 149 -12.00 15.27 -19.94
C LYS A 149 -13.09 16.30 -20.06
N VAL A 150 -12.84 17.48 -19.48
CA VAL A 150 -13.78 18.57 -19.55
C VAL A 150 -13.88 18.84 -21.03
N LEU A 151 -14.88 18.25 -21.65
CA LEU A 151 -15.18 18.45 -23.05
C LEU A 151 -15.71 19.90 -23.14
N ILE A 152 -14.77 20.81 -23.28
CA ILE A 152 -15.09 22.21 -23.48
C ILE A 152 -15.77 22.32 -24.83
N THR A 153 -17.04 22.67 -24.83
CA THR A 153 -17.78 22.91 -26.07
C THR A 153 -17.24 24.18 -26.74
N PRO A 154 -17.36 24.32 -28.07
CA PRO A 154 -16.92 25.53 -28.78
C PRO A 154 -17.59 26.81 -28.26
N GLU A 155 -18.79 26.72 -27.72
CA GLU A 155 -19.51 27.83 -27.12
C GLU A 155 -18.87 28.24 -25.75
N GLU A 156 -18.55 27.28 -24.92
CA GLU A 156 -17.85 27.51 -23.65
C GLU A 156 -16.44 28.05 -23.87
N GLU A 157 -15.72 27.54 -24.87
CA GLU A 157 -14.40 28.10 -25.23
C GLU A 157 -14.50 29.57 -25.59
N LYS A 158 -15.53 29.96 -26.33
CA LYS A 158 -15.76 31.36 -26.70
C LYS A 158 -16.04 32.21 -25.46
N GLN A 159 -16.88 31.72 -24.55
CA GLN A 159 -17.18 32.41 -23.28
C GLN A 159 -15.93 32.56 -22.41
N ILE A 160 -15.11 31.51 -22.30
CA ILE A 160 -13.86 31.55 -21.53
C ILE A 160 -12.91 32.59 -22.13
N ARG A 161 -12.79 32.66 -23.45
CA ARG A 161 -11.95 33.65 -24.13
C ARG A 161 -12.46 35.09 -23.96
N GLU A 162 -13.78 35.30 -23.91
CA GLU A 162 -14.37 36.61 -23.62
C GLU A 162 -14.12 37.01 -22.17
N LEU A 163 -14.33 36.10 -21.21
CA LEU A 163 -14.05 36.35 -19.79
C LEU A 163 -12.58 36.60 -19.53
N SER A 164 -11.66 35.96 -20.22
CA SER A 164 -10.22 36.17 -20.05
C SER A 164 -9.75 37.58 -20.43
N ARG A 165 -10.54 38.31 -21.22
CA ARG A 165 -10.25 39.70 -21.62
C ARG A 165 -10.81 40.74 -20.66
N ASP A 166 -11.61 40.31 -19.68
CA ASP A 166 -12.20 41.20 -18.70
C ASP A 166 -11.17 41.63 -17.67
N PRO A 167 -10.87 42.95 -17.53
CA PRO A 167 -9.90 43.42 -16.55
C PRO A 167 -10.29 43.13 -15.09
N GLU A 168 -11.60 42.91 -14.81
CA GLU A 168 -12.09 42.60 -13.47
C GLU A 168 -12.24 41.10 -13.21
N ILE A 169 -11.72 40.21 -14.07
CA ILE A 169 -11.90 38.80 -13.99
C ILE A 169 -11.45 38.23 -12.64
N HIS A 170 -10.36 38.71 -12.06
CA HIS A 170 -9.88 38.27 -10.76
C HIS A 170 -10.88 38.51 -9.63
N SER A 171 -11.47 39.71 -9.61
CA SER A 171 -12.49 40.11 -8.63
C SER A 171 -13.77 39.26 -8.78
N LYS A 172 -14.15 38.96 -10.03
CA LYS A 172 -15.30 38.07 -10.32
C LYS A 172 -15.05 36.65 -9.87
N ILE A 173 -13.88 36.08 -10.14
CA ILE A 173 -13.48 34.74 -9.68
C ILE A 173 -13.49 34.67 -8.15
N LEU A 174 -12.86 35.64 -7.45
CA LEU A 174 -12.84 35.67 -5.98
C LEU A 174 -14.25 35.71 -5.40
N ARG A 175 -15.16 36.51 -5.95
CA ARG A 175 -16.55 36.59 -5.50
C ARG A 175 -17.34 35.32 -5.80
N SER A 176 -17.02 34.57 -6.86
CA SER A 176 -17.69 33.33 -7.21
C SER A 176 -17.25 32.15 -6.36
N LEU A 177 -16.00 32.11 -5.85
CA LEU A 177 -15.45 31.04 -5.04
C LEU A 177 -16.12 30.92 -3.67
N ALA A 178 -16.45 32.05 -3.05
CA ALA A 178 -17.06 32.06 -1.73
C ALA A 178 -18.07 33.22 -1.58
N PRO A 179 -19.24 33.16 -2.23
CA PRO A 179 -20.21 34.27 -2.24
C PRO A 179 -20.81 34.61 -0.86
N SER A 180 -20.70 33.66 0.10
CA SER A 180 -21.19 33.83 1.47
C SER A 180 -20.12 34.34 2.46
N VAL A 181 -18.87 34.46 2.05
CA VAL A 181 -17.79 34.97 2.89
C VAL A 181 -17.56 36.45 2.58
N TYR A 182 -17.96 37.29 3.52
CA TYR A 182 -17.65 38.73 3.53
C TYR A 182 -16.30 38.92 4.24
N GLY A 183 -15.32 39.44 3.52
CA GLY A 183 -14.02 39.84 4.03
C GLY A 183 -13.47 41.06 3.30
#